data_214d5d0c6ab26a913511511aa861f489
#
_entry.id   214d5d0c6ab26a913511511aa861f489
#
_cell.length_a   1.000
_cell.length_b   1.000
_cell.length_c   1.000
_cell.angle_alpha   90.00
_cell.angle_beta   90.00
_cell.angle_gamma   90.00
#
_symmetry.space_group_name_H-M   'P 1'
#
loop_
_entity.id
_entity.type
_entity.pdbx_description
1 polymer ?
#
loop_
_entity_poly.entity_id
_entity_poly.type
_entity_poly.pdbx_seq_one_letter_code
_entity_poly.pdbx_strand_id
1 'polypeptide(L)'
;MKIAWFCIPAHGHTNPTLGLVRELTARGHQVFYFSFEMFRQKIEDAGAVFISCDGYDFEMEDKENADRVGKDKAFASELLVSSTLALDEMSSEWIRKISPDVIVSDSVAFWGKLTAMKHGLPYVCSTTTFAFNKYSAKYMNHGFMETVKMLLAMPRIGHQIKRLQEKGYPVKGFLDIVQNDNETNTIVYTSKYFQPCSETFSDLYHFIGPSIRPVVHPVEKKAERCVYISMGTVNQNRTFYRNCISALGKTDWQVIISMGTNPEHFDDLPGNIEVYESVDQMAVLSIADAFITHCGMNSASEGLYFQTALVLFPQTPEQEAVAKRTEELGAGIRLQSISEKDVMAALTAVLDDPKYREAAIRVSDSFKACGGFAEAVSFLESVAEKH
;
A
#
# COMPACT_ATOMS: atom_id res chain seq x y z
N MET A 1 15.51 -16.86 -13.44
CA MET A 1 14.12 -17.37 -13.28
C MET A 1 13.13 -16.53 -14.05
N LYS A 2 11.98 -17.12 -14.36
CA LYS A 2 10.80 -16.44 -14.91
C LYS A 2 9.75 -16.28 -13.82
N ILE A 3 9.24 -15.08 -13.65
CA ILE A 3 8.32 -14.72 -12.57
C ILE A 3 7.03 -14.24 -13.21
N ALA A 4 5.88 -14.83 -12.84
CA ALA A 4 4.57 -14.26 -13.14
C ALA A 4 4.11 -13.44 -11.94
N TRP A 5 3.97 -12.12 -12.13
CA TRP A 5 3.62 -11.16 -11.07
C TRP A 5 2.20 -10.64 -11.28
N PHE A 6 1.33 -10.78 -10.30
CA PHE A 6 -0.06 -10.33 -10.36
C PHE A 6 -0.32 -9.18 -9.38
N CYS A 7 -0.94 -8.10 -9.86
CA CYS A 7 -1.23 -6.93 -9.02
C CYS A 7 -2.57 -6.26 -9.38
N ILE A 8 -3.23 -5.70 -8.38
CA ILE A 8 -4.45 -4.90 -8.57
C ILE A 8 -4.14 -3.51 -9.14
N PRO A 9 -5.12 -2.80 -9.76
CA PRO A 9 -4.94 -1.47 -10.32
C PRO A 9 -4.97 -0.37 -9.24
N ALA A 10 -4.04 -0.43 -8.30
CA ALA A 10 -3.95 0.55 -7.23
C ALA A 10 -2.52 1.05 -7.04
N HIS A 11 -2.33 2.38 -6.97
CA HIS A 11 -1.02 3.00 -6.79
C HIS A 11 -0.29 2.51 -5.53
N GLY A 12 -1.02 2.31 -4.42
CA GLY A 12 -0.48 1.81 -3.16
C GLY A 12 0.04 0.38 -3.23
N HIS A 13 -0.42 -0.41 -4.20
CA HIS A 13 -0.03 -1.79 -4.42
C HIS A 13 1.03 -1.95 -5.52
N THR A 14 0.88 -1.23 -6.62
CA THR A 14 1.84 -1.31 -7.75
C THR A 14 3.15 -0.58 -7.46
N ASN A 15 3.11 0.68 -7.01
CA ASN A 15 4.33 1.49 -6.87
C ASN A 15 5.40 0.85 -5.95
N PRO A 16 5.06 0.26 -4.78
CA PRO A 16 6.06 -0.36 -3.91
C PRO A 16 6.79 -1.54 -4.55
N THR A 17 6.15 -2.27 -5.45
CA THR A 17 6.73 -3.45 -6.07
C THR A 17 7.74 -3.13 -7.17
N LEU A 18 7.65 -1.94 -7.78
CA LEU A 18 8.48 -1.57 -8.94
C LEU A 18 9.98 -1.53 -8.62
N GLY A 19 10.35 -1.21 -7.38
CA GLY A 19 11.75 -1.27 -6.94
C GLY A 19 12.30 -2.69 -6.94
N LEU A 20 11.52 -3.65 -6.42
CA LEU A 20 11.89 -5.07 -6.44
C LEU A 20 11.90 -5.63 -7.87
N VAL A 21 10.96 -5.22 -8.71
CA VAL A 21 10.93 -5.62 -10.13
C VAL A 21 12.19 -5.14 -10.85
N ARG A 22 12.65 -3.89 -10.65
CA ARG A 22 13.91 -3.39 -11.21
C ARG A 22 15.11 -4.20 -10.74
N GLU A 23 15.18 -4.53 -9.46
CA GLU A 23 16.27 -5.35 -8.91
C GLU A 23 16.30 -6.76 -9.53
N LEU A 24 15.12 -7.39 -9.68
CA LEU A 24 14.98 -8.69 -10.35
C LEU A 24 15.44 -8.64 -11.80
N THR A 25 14.99 -7.66 -12.57
CA THR A 25 15.35 -7.51 -13.99
C THR A 25 16.83 -7.15 -14.17
N ALA A 26 17.38 -6.31 -13.30
CA ALA A 26 18.81 -6.00 -13.29
C ALA A 26 19.70 -7.23 -13.02
N ARG A 27 19.22 -8.22 -12.26
CA ARG A 27 19.89 -9.50 -12.04
C ARG A 27 19.62 -10.53 -13.14
N GLY A 28 18.95 -10.14 -14.22
CA GLY A 28 18.69 -11.00 -15.37
C GLY A 28 17.47 -11.92 -15.24
N HIS A 29 16.63 -11.73 -14.25
CA HIS A 29 15.34 -12.42 -14.16
C HIS A 29 14.32 -11.82 -15.13
N GLN A 30 13.39 -12.64 -15.62
CA GLN A 30 12.31 -12.21 -16.48
C GLN A 30 11.03 -12.07 -15.64
N VAL A 31 10.50 -10.86 -15.56
CA VAL A 31 9.25 -10.59 -14.85
C VAL A 31 8.14 -10.31 -15.85
N PHE A 32 7.09 -11.12 -15.81
CA PHE A 32 5.85 -10.95 -16.57
C PHE A 32 4.78 -10.40 -15.62
N TYR A 33 4.45 -9.12 -15.78
CA TYR A 33 3.66 -8.38 -14.82
C TYR A 33 2.22 -8.20 -15.31
N PHE A 34 1.30 -8.93 -14.70
CA PHE A 34 -0.14 -8.89 -14.97
C PHE A 34 -0.76 -7.73 -14.20
N SER A 35 -1.20 -6.70 -14.92
CA SER A 35 -1.80 -5.49 -14.35
C SER A 35 -2.64 -4.75 -15.39
N PHE A 36 -2.95 -3.49 -15.15
CA PHE A 36 -3.88 -2.68 -15.94
C PHE A 36 -3.15 -1.55 -16.68
N GLU A 37 -3.71 -1.12 -17.82
CA GLU A 37 -3.07 -0.17 -18.74
C GLU A 37 -2.55 1.11 -18.06
N MET A 38 -3.24 1.61 -17.05
CA MET A 38 -2.82 2.80 -16.31
C MET A 38 -1.44 2.67 -15.65
N PHE A 39 -0.93 1.46 -15.48
CA PHE A 39 0.40 1.18 -14.90
C PHE A 39 1.42 0.69 -15.91
N ARG A 40 1.05 0.46 -17.19
CA ARG A 40 1.93 -0.13 -18.22
C ARG A 40 3.29 0.54 -18.25
N GLN A 41 3.33 1.85 -18.46
CA GLN A 41 4.59 2.57 -18.62
C GLN A 41 5.52 2.39 -17.41
N LYS A 42 4.98 2.49 -16.17
CA LYS A 42 5.77 2.34 -14.95
C LYS A 42 6.33 0.92 -14.79
N ILE A 43 5.57 -0.09 -15.22
CA ILE A 43 5.95 -1.50 -15.17
C ILE A 43 7.03 -1.80 -16.19
N GLU A 44 6.87 -1.32 -17.43
CA GLU A 44 7.86 -1.46 -18.50
C GLU A 44 9.15 -0.68 -18.19
N ASP A 45 9.06 0.51 -17.59
CA ASP A 45 10.22 1.28 -17.10
C ASP A 45 10.97 0.56 -15.96
N ALA A 46 10.31 -0.36 -15.27
CA ALA A 46 10.96 -1.25 -14.30
C ALA A 46 11.61 -2.49 -14.93
N GLY A 47 11.52 -2.64 -16.26
CA GLY A 47 12.12 -3.73 -17.03
C GLY A 47 11.25 -4.99 -17.13
N ALA A 48 10.02 -4.98 -16.65
CA ALA A 48 9.11 -6.11 -16.76
C ALA A 48 8.36 -6.12 -18.11
N VAL A 49 7.93 -7.31 -18.52
CA VAL A 49 6.98 -7.48 -19.62
C VAL A 49 5.58 -7.27 -19.07
N PHE A 50 4.91 -6.20 -19.52
CA PHE A 50 3.54 -5.92 -19.11
C PHE A 50 2.55 -6.85 -19.83
N ILE A 51 1.59 -7.40 -19.06
CA ILE A 51 0.47 -8.20 -19.57
C ILE A 51 -0.82 -7.55 -19.09
N SER A 52 -1.66 -7.10 -20.03
CA SER A 52 -2.90 -6.41 -19.72
C SER A 52 -3.95 -7.34 -19.12
N CYS A 53 -4.56 -6.89 -18.03
CA CYS A 53 -5.76 -7.46 -17.42
C CYS A 53 -7.03 -6.66 -17.77
N ASP A 54 -6.93 -5.66 -18.66
CA ASP A 54 -8.08 -4.87 -19.12
C ASP A 54 -8.94 -5.63 -20.13
N GLY A 55 -10.18 -5.17 -20.29
CA GLY A 55 -11.12 -5.75 -21.26
C GLY A 55 -11.80 -7.06 -20.79
N TYR A 56 -11.54 -7.50 -19.59
CA TYR A 56 -12.23 -8.61 -18.95
C TYR A 56 -13.35 -8.05 -18.06
N ASP A 57 -14.52 -8.66 -18.19
CA ASP A 57 -15.78 -8.20 -17.59
C ASP A 57 -15.76 -8.32 -16.05
N PHE A 58 -14.98 -7.47 -15.39
CA PHE A 58 -15.06 -7.25 -13.96
C PHE A 58 -15.09 -5.76 -13.66
N GLU A 59 -16.02 -5.41 -12.80
CA GLU A 59 -16.47 -4.04 -12.52
C GLU A 59 -15.45 -3.17 -11.74
N MET A 60 -14.15 -3.50 -11.76
CA MET A 60 -13.12 -2.73 -11.01
C MET A 60 -12.73 -1.41 -11.65
N GLU A 61 -13.02 -1.23 -12.94
CA GLU A 61 -12.68 0.00 -13.67
C GLU A 61 -13.64 1.16 -13.38
N ASP A 62 -14.82 0.87 -12.81
CA ASP A 62 -15.77 1.89 -12.43
C ASP A 62 -15.35 2.54 -11.11
N LYS A 63 -15.21 3.88 -11.11
CA LYS A 63 -14.86 4.68 -9.94
C LYS A 63 -15.84 4.48 -8.77
N GLU A 64 -17.12 4.26 -9.07
CA GLU A 64 -18.16 3.97 -8.07
C GLU A 64 -17.92 2.61 -7.39
N ASN A 65 -17.48 1.61 -8.15
CA ASN A 65 -17.13 0.29 -7.62
C ASN A 65 -15.81 0.31 -6.84
N ALA A 66 -14.82 1.08 -7.25
CA ALA A 66 -13.59 1.28 -6.49
C ALA A 66 -13.87 1.88 -5.10
N ASP A 67 -14.74 2.89 -5.02
CA ASP A 67 -15.18 3.48 -3.76
C ASP A 67 -16.01 2.50 -2.91
N ARG A 68 -16.79 1.63 -3.54
CA ARG A 68 -17.61 0.62 -2.88
C ARG A 68 -16.77 -0.51 -2.31
N VAL A 69 -15.73 -0.96 -3.00
CA VAL A 69 -14.78 -2.00 -2.53
C VAL A 69 -14.20 -1.63 -1.16
N GLY A 70 -13.82 -0.36 -0.96
CA GLY A 70 -13.30 0.12 0.32
C GLY A 70 -14.35 0.15 1.46
N LYS A 71 -15.65 0.15 1.14
CA LYS A 71 -16.75 0.35 2.10
C LYS A 71 -17.63 -0.89 2.31
N ASP A 72 -17.61 -1.85 1.38
CA ASP A 72 -18.45 -3.05 1.38
C ASP A 72 -17.61 -4.30 1.15
N LYS A 73 -17.17 -4.93 2.23
CA LYS A 73 -16.32 -6.14 2.19
C LYS A 73 -17.01 -7.34 1.53
N ALA A 74 -18.33 -7.43 1.61
CA ALA A 74 -19.08 -8.49 0.95
C ALA A 74 -19.00 -8.32 -0.56
N PHE A 75 -19.20 -7.11 -1.06
CA PHE A 75 -19.04 -6.77 -2.47
C PHE A 75 -17.58 -6.98 -2.92
N ALA A 76 -16.61 -6.51 -2.15
CA ALA A 76 -15.20 -6.74 -2.44
C ALA A 76 -14.87 -8.24 -2.57
N SER A 77 -15.41 -9.07 -1.68
CA SER A 77 -15.18 -10.52 -1.71
C SER A 77 -15.82 -11.17 -2.95
N GLU A 78 -17.04 -10.77 -3.32
CA GLU A 78 -17.69 -11.25 -4.54
C GLU A 78 -16.90 -10.83 -5.78
N LEU A 79 -16.46 -9.59 -5.86
CA LEU A 79 -15.67 -9.04 -6.95
C LEU A 79 -14.35 -9.80 -7.14
N LEU A 80 -13.66 -10.10 -6.06
CA LEU A 80 -12.38 -10.82 -6.09
C LEU A 80 -12.52 -12.24 -6.63
N VAL A 81 -13.60 -12.94 -6.30
CA VAL A 81 -13.88 -14.27 -6.86
C VAL A 81 -14.29 -14.17 -8.34
N SER A 82 -15.14 -13.22 -8.69
CA SER A 82 -15.56 -13.01 -10.07
C SER A 82 -14.41 -12.58 -10.98
N SER A 83 -13.49 -11.73 -10.50
CA SER A 83 -12.28 -11.35 -11.22
C SER A 83 -11.39 -12.56 -11.54
N THR A 84 -11.26 -13.50 -10.59
CA THR A 84 -10.51 -14.75 -10.84
C THR A 84 -11.14 -15.55 -11.97
N LEU A 85 -12.47 -15.67 -12.01
CA LEU A 85 -13.18 -16.38 -13.07
C LEU A 85 -13.06 -15.69 -14.43
N ALA A 86 -13.11 -14.36 -14.45
CA ALA A 86 -12.97 -13.57 -15.68
C ALA A 86 -11.57 -13.68 -16.28
N LEU A 87 -10.53 -13.71 -15.42
CA LEU A 87 -9.14 -13.78 -15.84
C LEU A 87 -8.60 -15.22 -16.02
N ASP A 88 -9.41 -16.26 -15.76
CA ASP A 88 -8.97 -17.66 -15.71
C ASP A 88 -8.32 -18.14 -17.02
N GLU A 89 -8.98 -17.90 -18.14
CA GLU A 89 -8.52 -18.38 -19.45
C GLU A 89 -7.21 -17.68 -19.85
N MET A 90 -7.19 -16.36 -19.76
CA MET A 90 -6.02 -15.53 -20.06
C MET A 90 -4.83 -15.91 -19.16
N SER A 91 -5.03 -15.96 -17.85
CA SER A 91 -3.97 -16.33 -16.91
C SER A 91 -3.43 -17.73 -17.20
N SER A 92 -4.30 -18.72 -17.41
CA SER A 92 -3.90 -20.08 -17.72
C SER A 92 -3.15 -20.22 -19.06
N GLU A 93 -3.54 -19.46 -20.09
CA GLU A 93 -2.84 -19.41 -21.37
C GLU A 93 -1.41 -18.85 -21.19
N TRP A 94 -1.30 -17.69 -20.52
CA TRP A 94 0.00 -17.10 -20.27
C TRP A 94 0.89 -17.96 -19.37
N ILE A 95 0.37 -18.61 -18.33
CA ILE A 95 1.15 -19.51 -17.48
C ILE A 95 1.73 -20.65 -18.31
N ARG A 96 0.97 -21.26 -19.21
CA ARG A 96 1.47 -22.31 -20.12
C ARG A 96 2.55 -21.76 -21.08
N LYS A 97 2.38 -20.55 -21.60
CA LYS A 97 3.32 -19.90 -22.54
C LYS A 97 4.63 -19.49 -21.85
N ILE A 98 4.57 -18.93 -20.66
CA ILE A 98 5.73 -18.43 -19.91
C ILE A 98 6.47 -19.61 -19.26
N SER A 99 5.73 -20.56 -18.70
CA SER A 99 6.24 -21.59 -17.77
C SER A 99 7.05 -20.95 -16.66
N PRO A 100 6.42 -20.16 -15.76
CA PRO A 100 7.15 -19.45 -14.73
C PRO A 100 7.66 -20.39 -13.64
N ASP A 101 8.81 -20.05 -13.05
CA ASP A 101 9.40 -20.77 -11.94
C ASP A 101 8.69 -20.45 -10.62
N VAL A 102 8.08 -19.25 -10.51
CA VAL A 102 7.35 -18.78 -9.34
C VAL A 102 6.27 -17.78 -9.73
N ILE A 103 5.15 -17.82 -9.01
CA ILE A 103 4.11 -16.79 -9.06
C ILE A 103 4.24 -15.90 -7.84
N VAL A 104 4.34 -14.59 -8.08
CA VAL A 104 4.22 -13.55 -7.05
C VAL A 104 2.88 -12.86 -7.23
N SER A 105 2.11 -12.70 -6.17
CA SER A 105 0.85 -11.97 -6.24
C SER A 105 0.68 -11.00 -5.10
N ASP A 106 0.19 -9.82 -5.42
CA ASP A 106 -0.28 -8.87 -4.42
C ASP A 106 -1.30 -9.55 -3.49
N SER A 107 -1.27 -9.18 -2.22
CA SER A 107 -2.07 -9.83 -1.15
C SER A 107 -3.58 -9.76 -1.37
N VAL A 108 -4.06 -8.87 -2.24
CA VAL A 108 -5.48 -8.74 -2.63
C VAL A 108 -5.75 -9.11 -4.08
N ALA A 109 -4.73 -9.40 -4.89
CA ALA A 109 -4.88 -9.94 -6.24
C ALA A 109 -5.06 -11.47 -6.18
N PHE A 110 -6.17 -11.94 -5.61
CA PHE A 110 -6.38 -13.37 -5.32
C PHE A 110 -6.32 -14.26 -6.56
N TRP A 111 -6.58 -13.73 -7.77
CA TRP A 111 -6.44 -14.49 -9.01
C TRP A 111 -5.01 -15.00 -9.23
N GLY A 112 -3.98 -14.28 -8.78
CA GLY A 112 -2.59 -14.76 -8.85
C GLY A 112 -2.36 -15.96 -7.94
N LYS A 113 -2.79 -15.87 -6.65
CA LYS A 113 -2.74 -16.99 -5.69
C LYS A 113 -3.49 -18.20 -6.22
N LEU A 114 -4.73 -17.98 -6.68
CA LEU A 114 -5.58 -19.06 -7.19
C LEU A 114 -5.00 -19.68 -8.47
N THR A 115 -4.39 -18.88 -9.34
CA THR A 115 -3.69 -19.40 -10.53
C THR A 115 -2.49 -20.27 -10.10
N ALA A 116 -1.71 -19.87 -9.10
CA ALA A 116 -0.64 -20.71 -8.56
C ALA A 116 -1.16 -22.05 -8.05
N MET A 117 -2.22 -22.03 -7.25
CA MET A 117 -2.86 -23.24 -6.72
C MET A 117 -3.39 -24.16 -7.84
N LYS A 118 -4.04 -23.60 -8.88
CA LYS A 118 -4.58 -24.35 -10.01
C LYS A 118 -3.51 -25.05 -10.83
N HIS A 119 -2.36 -24.40 -11.01
CA HIS A 119 -1.27 -24.92 -11.83
C HIS A 119 -0.17 -25.64 -11.02
N GLY A 120 -0.30 -25.73 -9.69
CA GLY A 120 0.68 -26.36 -8.80
C GLY A 120 2.04 -25.69 -8.82
N LEU A 121 2.07 -24.34 -8.93
CA LEU A 121 3.30 -23.54 -9.02
C LEU A 121 3.67 -22.95 -7.66
N PRO A 122 4.98 -22.75 -7.40
CA PRO A 122 5.45 -22.01 -6.23
C PRO A 122 4.78 -20.64 -6.13
N TYR A 123 4.41 -20.24 -4.93
CA TYR A 123 3.67 -19.02 -4.68
C TYR A 123 4.33 -18.15 -3.61
N VAL A 124 4.42 -16.86 -3.87
CA VAL A 124 4.84 -15.84 -2.90
C VAL A 124 3.80 -14.71 -2.86
N CYS A 125 3.32 -14.40 -1.67
CA CYS A 125 2.46 -13.25 -1.42
C CYS A 125 3.32 -11.98 -1.34
N SER A 126 2.91 -10.91 -2.03
CA SER A 126 3.50 -9.58 -1.95
C SER A 126 2.55 -8.66 -1.19
N THR A 127 2.89 -8.29 0.05
CA THR A 127 2.03 -7.52 0.95
C THR A 127 2.58 -6.11 1.12
N THR A 128 1.93 -5.15 0.48
CA THR A 128 2.31 -3.72 0.49
C THR A 128 1.69 -2.94 1.65
N THR A 129 0.89 -3.61 2.48
CA THR A 129 0.32 -3.12 3.74
C THR A 129 0.87 -3.92 4.91
N PHE A 130 0.29 -3.81 6.10
CA PHE A 130 0.59 -4.75 7.17
C PHE A 130 0.15 -6.18 6.80
N ALA A 131 0.93 -7.15 7.23
CA ALA A 131 0.49 -8.53 7.23
C ALA A 131 -0.55 -8.73 8.35
N PHE A 132 -1.64 -9.44 8.03
CA PHE A 132 -2.72 -9.68 8.98
C PHE A 132 -2.89 -11.15 9.27
N ASN A 133 -3.02 -11.47 10.56
CA ASN A 133 -3.42 -12.76 11.09
C ASN A 133 -4.45 -12.57 12.23
N LYS A 134 -4.85 -13.62 12.90
CA LYS A 134 -5.82 -13.55 14.01
C LYS A 134 -5.40 -12.61 15.16
N TYR A 135 -4.11 -12.36 15.34
CA TYR A 135 -3.59 -11.50 16.41
C TYR A 135 -3.52 -10.03 15.98
N SER A 136 -3.12 -9.77 14.73
CA SER A 136 -3.03 -8.41 14.18
C SER A 136 -4.37 -7.91 13.62
N ALA A 137 -5.36 -8.77 13.40
CA ALA A 137 -6.70 -8.41 12.92
C ALA A 137 -7.42 -7.35 13.80
N LYS A 138 -7.06 -7.24 15.08
CA LYS A 138 -7.57 -6.19 15.99
C LYS A 138 -7.20 -4.76 15.59
N TYR A 139 -6.23 -4.59 14.70
CA TYR A 139 -5.88 -3.29 14.11
C TYR A 139 -6.85 -2.89 13.00
N MET A 140 -7.52 -3.87 12.38
CA MET A 140 -8.58 -3.64 11.40
C MET A 140 -9.92 -3.59 12.15
N ASN A 141 -10.47 -2.41 12.35
CA ASN A 141 -11.81 -2.27 12.97
C ASN A 141 -12.87 -2.88 12.06
N HIS A 142 -13.47 -3.97 12.53
CA HIS A 142 -14.63 -4.59 11.87
C HIS A 142 -15.89 -4.17 12.60
N GLY A 143 -16.69 -3.30 11.97
CA GLY A 143 -17.99 -2.92 12.51
C GLY A 143 -18.97 -4.11 12.52
N PHE A 144 -19.86 -4.15 13.51
CA PHE A 144 -20.93 -5.17 13.61
C PHE A 144 -21.73 -5.30 12.30
N MET A 145 -22.04 -4.15 11.67
CA MET A 145 -22.79 -4.08 10.41
C MET A 145 -22.04 -4.75 9.24
N GLU A 146 -20.70 -4.66 9.20
CA GLU A 146 -19.88 -5.33 8.18
C GLU A 146 -19.93 -6.86 8.35
N THR A 147 -19.91 -7.33 9.60
CA THR A 147 -20.05 -8.76 9.89
C THR A 147 -21.41 -9.29 9.42
N VAL A 148 -22.49 -8.53 9.66
CA VAL A 148 -23.84 -8.89 9.18
C VAL A 148 -23.91 -8.93 7.66
N LYS A 149 -23.36 -7.91 6.96
CA LYS A 149 -23.30 -7.88 5.50
C LYS A 149 -22.53 -9.08 4.93
N MET A 150 -21.41 -9.43 5.55
CA MET A 150 -20.60 -10.58 5.14
C MET A 150 -21.37 -11.90 5.29
N LEU A 151 -22.08 -12.10 6.40
CA LEU A 151 -22.92 -13.28 6.60
C LEU A 151 -24.03 -13.39 5.55
N LEU A 152 -24.64 -12.26 5.17
CA LEU A 152 -25.67 -12.21 4.14
C LEU A 152 -25.11 -12.47 2.72
N ALA A 153 -23.84 -12.18 2.48
CA ALA A 153 -23.17 -12.43 1.21
C ALA A 153 -22.69 -13.88 1.06
N MET A 154 -22.52 -14.63 2.16
CA MET A 154 -21.97 -15.99 2.14
C MET A 154 -22.65 -16.96 1.14
N PRO A 155 -23.97 -16.97 0.95
CA PRO A 155 -24.60 -17.83 -0.06
C PRO A 155 -24.14 -17.52 -1.49
N ARG A 156 -24.00 -16.22 -1.85
CA ARG A 156 -23.52 -15.77 -3.16
C ARG A 156 -22.04 -16.10 -3.36
N ILE A 157 -21.24 -15.85 -2.34
CA ILE A 157 -19.80 -16.21 -2.32
C ILE A 157 -19.67 -17.75 -2.49
N GLY A 158 -20.48 -18.53 -1.78
CA GLY A 158 -20.49 -19.98 -1.90
C GLY A 158 -20.84 -20.48 -3.30
N HIS A 159 -21.73 -19.78 -4.01
CA HIS A 159 -22.04 -20.08 -5.41
C HIS A 159 -20.82 -19.81 -6.34
N GLN A 160 -20.13 -18.67 -6.14
CA GLN A 160 -18.93 -18.36 -6.90
C GLN A 160 -17.79 -19.35 -6.63
N ILE A 161 -17.63 -19.80 -5.37
CA ILE A 161 -16.63 -20.83 -5.02
C ILE A 161 -16.89 -22.13 -5.77
N LYS A 162 -18.15 -22.57 -5.92
CA LYS A 162 -18.51 -23.74 -6.72
C LYS A 162 -18.08 -23.57 -8.18
N ARG A 163 -18.28 -22.39 -8.77
CA ARG A 163 -17.81 -22.07 -10.12
C ARG A 163 -16.29 -22.16 -10.25
N LEU A 164 -15.53 -21.70 -9.24
CA LEU A 164 -14.08 -21.89 -9.21
C LEU A 164 -13.73 -23.39 -9.18
N GLN A 165 -14.38 -24.19 -8.34
CA GLN A 165 -14.17 -25.64 -8.27
C GLN A 165 -14.44 -26.33 -9.61
N GLU A 166 -15.53 -25.96 -10.31
CA GLU A 166 -15.86 -26.42 -11.65
C GLU A 166 -14.80 -26.08 -12.70
N LYS A 167 -14.08 -24.98 -12.50
CA LYS A 167 -12.93 -24.54 -13.32
C LYS A 167 -11.61 -25.18 -12.89
N GLY A 168 -11.61 -26.10 -11.93
CA GLY A 168 -10.45 -26.84 -11.49
C GLY A 168 -9.59 -26.14 -10.41
N TYR A 169 -10.10 -25.11 -9.76
CA TYR A 169 -9.42 -24.48 -8.63
C TYR A 169 -9.57 -25.34 -7.37
N PRO A 170 -8.46 -25.67 -6.65
CA PRO A 170 -8.51 -26.55 -5.47
C PRO A 170 -8.89 -25.79 -4.19
N VAL A 171 -9.98 -25.01 -4.22
CA VAL A 171 -10.48 -24.23 -3.10
C VAL A 171 -11.63 -24.96 -2.40
N LYS A 172 -11.63 -25.03 -1.08
CA LYS A 172 -12.69 -25.65 -0.27
C LYS A 172 -13.68 -24.62 0.25
N GLY A 173 -13.22 -23.38 0.48
CA GLY A 173 -14.02 -22.31 1.05
C GLY A 173 -13.43 -20.94 0.84
N PHE A 174 -14.15 -19.92 1.34
CA PHE A 174 -13.74 -18.53 1.20
C PHE A 174 -12.41 -18.23 1.88
N LEU A 175 -12.11 -18.85 3.01
CA LEU A 175 -10.86 -18.63 3.74
C LEU A 175 -9.63 -19.07 2.94
N ASP A 176 -9.72 -20.13 2.15
CA ASP A 176 -8.61 -20.57 1.28
C ASP A 176 -8.22 -19.50 0.25
N ILE A 177 -9.19 -18.66 -0.13
CA ILE A 177 -8.96 -17.57 -1.07
C ILE A 177 -8.28 -16.40 -0.39
N VAL A 178 -8.85 -15.90 0.71
CA VAL A 178 -8.48 -14.61 1.31
C VAL A 178 -7.40 -14.70 2.38
N GLN A 179 -7.20 -15.86 2.98
CA GLN A 179 -6.26 -16.01 4.09
C GLN A 179 -4.89 -16.47 3.58
N ASN A 180 -3.84 -15.73 3.96
CA ASN A 180 -2.48 -16.24 3.97
C ASN A 180 -2.17 -16.68 5.39
N ASP A 181 -1.79 -17.93 5.56
CA ASP A 181 -1.39 -18.51 6.83
C ASP A 181 0.12 -18.39 7.06
N ASN A 182 0.59 -18.91 8.20
CA ASN A 182 2.02 -18.92 8.52
C ASN A 182 2.87 -19.87 7.66
N GLU A 183 2.26 -20.63 6.75
CA GLU A 183 2.95 -21.48 5.78
C GLU A 183 3.06 -20.83 4.38
N THR A 184 2.50 -19.63 4.23
CA THR A 184 2.55 -18.88 2.97
C THR A 184 3.83 -18.05 2.89
N ASN A 185 4.68 -18.32 1.90
CA ASN A 185 5.82 -17.46 1.59
C ASN A 185 5.35 -16.03 1.33
N THR A 186 5.84 -15.06 2.11
CA THR A 186 5.31 -13.69 2.07
C THR A 186 6.43 -12.65 2.14
N ILE A 187 6.42 -11.70 1.20
CA ILE A 187 7.23 -10.48 1.25
C ILE A 187 6.37 -9.35 1.81
N VAL A 188 6.87 -8.68 2.85
CA VAL A 188 6.17 -7.57 3.52
C VAL A 188 7.03 -6.31 3.42
N TYR A 189 6.48 -5.23 2.84
CA TYR A 189 7.20 -3.98 2.61
C TYR A 189 7.21 -3.08 3.85
N THR A 190 7.64 -3.65 4.98
CA THR A 190 7.84 -2.95 6.24
C THR A 190 8.88 -3.68 7.10
N SER A 191 9.23 -3.14 8.28
CA SER A 191 10.09 -3.83 9.24
C SER A 191 9.28 -4.63 10.28
N LYS A 192 9.91 -5.64 10.90
CA LYS A 192 9.31 -6.34 12.05
C LYS A 192 8.95 -5.38 13.19
N TYR A 193 9.72 -4.30 13.38
CA TYR A 193 9.46 -3.31 14.42
C TYR A 193 8.19 -2.50 14.16
N PHE A 194 7.93 -2.10 12.90
CA PHE A 194 6.72 -1.36 12.54
C PHE A 194 5.50 -2.27 12.37
N GLN A 195 5.68 -3.53 11.97
CA GLN A 195 4.60 -4.52 11.85
C GLN A 195 3.96 -4.83 13.21
N PRO A 196 2.62 -4.66 13.36
CA PRO A 196 1.93 -5.10 14.59
C PRO A 196 2.01 -6.62 14.77
N CYS A 197 2.23 -7.06 16.01
CA CYS A 197 2.28 -8.49 16.37
C CYS A 197 3.27 -9.31 15.52
N SER A 198 4.41 -8.72 15.13
CA SER A 198 5.38 -9.34 14.22
C SER A 198 5.91 -10.68 14.72
N GLU A 199 5.94 -10.88 16.03
CA GLU A 199 6.34 -12.13 16.70
C GLU A 199 5.40 -13.32 16.46
N THR A 200 4.23 -13.06 15.88
CA THR A 200 3.21 -14.10 15.60
C THR A 200 3.29 -14.62 14.15
N PHE A 201 4.16 -14.07 13.33
CA PHE A 201 4.41 -14.51 11.96
C PHE A 201 5.60 -15.46 11.90
N SER A 202 5.53 -16.46 11.02
CA SER A 202 6.60 -17.43 10.81
C SER A 202 7.80 -16.83 10.08
N ASP A 203 8.88 -17.61 9.96
CA ASP A 203 10.08 -17.24 9.20
C ASP A 203 9.86 -17.19 7.67
N LEU A 204 8.68 -17.60 7.19
CA LEU A 204 8.29 -17.45 5.78
C LEU A 204 7.81 -16.01 5.46
N TYR A 205 7.66 -15.16 6.48
CA TYR A 205 7.36 -13.73 6.32
C TYR A 205 8.65 -12.91 6.32
N HIS A 206 9.06 -12.43 5.16
CA HIS A 206 10.23 -11.60 4.96
C HIS A 206 9.87 -10.12 5.02
N PHE A 207 10.26 -9.45 6.09
CA PHE A 207 10.02 -8.02 6.34
C PHE A 207 11.18 -7.23 5.75
N ILE A 208 11.07 -6.87 4.48
CA ILE A 208 12.17 -6.30 3.69
C ILE A 208 12.36 -4.78 3.84
N GLY A 209 11.51 -4.12 4.65
CA GLY A 209 11.49 -2.65 4.73
C GLY A 209 10.65 -2.00 3.63
N PRO A 210 10.37 -0.69 3.76
CA PRO A 210 9.57 0.05 2.79
C PRO A 210 10.29 0.24 1.45
N SER A 211 9.51 0.39 0.38
CA SER A 211 10.04 0.68 -0.96
C SER A 211 10.36 2.17 -1.08
N ILE A 212 11.61 2.54 -0.79
CA ILE A 212 12.07 3.93 -0.85
C ILE A 212 12.83 4.18 -2.15
N ARG A 213 12.42 5.20 -2.89
CA ARG A 213 13.12 5.66 -4.09
C ARG A 213 14.21 6.67 -3.72
N PRO A 214 15.35 6.69 -4.44
CA PRO A 214 16.34 7.74 -4.28
C PRO A 214 15.76 9.13 -4.57
N VAL A 215 16.19 10.14 -3.81
CA VAL A 215 15.90 11.54 -4.11
C VAL A 215 16.79 11.96 -5.28
N VAL A 216 16.18 12.24 -6.43
CA VAL A 216 16.91 12.65 -7.66
C VAL A 216 17.04 14.17 -7.72
N HIS A 217 15.98 14.89 -7.35
CA HIS A 217 15.92 16.35 -7.39
C HIS A 217 15.62 16.87 -5.98
N PRO A 218 16.67 17.22 -5.19
CA PRO A 218 16.48 17.74 -3.85
C PRO A 218 15.68 19.06 -3.85
N VAL A 219 14.80 19.21 -2.87
CA VAL A 219 14.06 20.44 -2.61
C VAL A 219 14.83 21.26 -1.57
N GLU A 220 14.87 22.58 -1.74
CA GLU A 220 15.52 23.47 -0.79
C GLU A 220 14.64 23.73 0.44
N LYS A 221 15.23 23.61 1.63
CA LYS A 221 14.59 24.02 2.87
C LYS A 221 14.77 25.53 3.06
N LYS A 222 13.69 26.29 2.91
CA LYS A 222 13.66 27.77 2.90
C LYS A 222 13.43 28.41 4.28
N ALA A 223 13.04 27.60 5.29
CA ALA A 223 12.75 28.05 6.65
C ALA A 223 13.30 27.05 7.68
N GLU A 224 13.38 27.46 8.94
CA GLU A 224 13.83 26.58 10.04
C GLU A 224 12.94 25.33 10.16
N ARG A 225 11.63 25.51 9.97
CA ARG A 225 10.64 24.41 9.99
C ARG A 225 9.99 24.25 8.63
N CYS A 226 9.89 23.00 8.17
CA CYS A 226 9.19 22.63 6.96
C CYS A 226 8.07 21.64 7.28
N VAL A 227 6.84 21.98 6.90
CA VAL A 227 5.66 21.14 7.07
C VAL A 227 5.19 20.66 5.69
N TYR A 228 5.05 19.34 5.55
CA TYR A 228 4.45 18.73 4.37
C TYR A 228 3.01 18.30 4.66
N ILE A 229 2.11 18.46 3.70
CA ILE A 229 0.70 18.08 3.81
C ILE A 229 0.28 17.31 2.56
N SER A 230 -0.17 16.06 2.72
CA SER A 230 -0.74 15.28 1.63
C SER A 230 -1.75 14.27 2.13
N MET A 231 -2.95 14.30 1.54
CA MET A 231 -4.03 13.35 1.82
C MET A 231 -4.09 12.21 0.79
N GLY A 232 -3.02 12.00 0.01
CA GLY A 232 -2.97 11.01 -1.06
C GLY A 232 -3.75 11.45 -2.30
N THR A 233 -3.93 10.50 -3.23
CA THR A 233 -4.52 10.78 -4.55
C THR A 233 -6.05 10.75 -4.58
N VAL A 234 -6.69 10.18 -3.57
CA VAL A 234 -8.14 9.90 -3.57
C VAL A 234 -8.94 10.90 -2.71
N ASN A 235 -8.32 11.54 -1.75
CA ASN A 235 -9.02 12.33 -0.72
C ASN A 235 -8.98 13.83 -1.04
N GLN A 236 -10.14 14.41 -1.36
CA GLN A 236 -10.29 15.82 -1.74
C GLN A 236 -11.08 16.61 -0.68
N ASN A 237 -10.63 16.60 0.58
CA ASN A 237 -11.25 17.43 1.62
C ASN A 237 -10.80 18.91 1.48
N ARG A 238 -11.50 19.66 0.63
CA ARG A 238 -11.20 21.09 0.36
C ARG A 238 -11.18 21.94 1.62
N THR A 239 -12.14 21.71 2.53
CA THR A 239 -12.23 22.44 3.80
C THR A 239 -10.99 22.21 4.65
N PHE A 240 -10.47 21.00 4.69
CA PHE A 240 -9.23 20.69 5.38
C PHE A 240 -8.04 21.51 4.84
N TYR A 241 -7.84 21.52 3.51
CA TYR A 241 -6.73 22.28 2.92
C TYR A 241 -6.86 23.80 3.14
N ARG A 242 -8.06 24.37 3.02
CA ARG A 242 -8.32 25.78 3.33
C ARG A 242 -7.99 26.13 4.79
N ASN A 243 -8.38 25.27 5.72
CA ASN A 243 -8.07 25.47 7.14
C ASN A 243 -6.56 25.36 7.41
N CYS A 244 -5.85 24.44 6.73
CA CYS A 244 -4.40 24.36 6.81
C CYS A 244 -3.73 25.65 6.28
N ILE A 245 -4.16 26.14 5.12
CA ILE A 245 -3.62 27.38 4.52
C ILE A 245 -3.88 28.58 5.44
N SER A 246 -5.10 28.72 5.97
CA SER A 246 -5.45 29.82 6.88
C SER A 246 -4.65 29.79 8.19
N ALA A 247 -4.45 28.61 8.76
CA ALA A 247 -3.71 28.44 10.01
C ALA A 247 -2.21 28.68 9.81
N LEU A 248 -1.62 28.04 8.80
CA LEU A 248 -0.17 27.98 8.59
C LEU A 248 0.37 29.23 7.86
N GLY A 249 -0.47 29.93 7.09
CA GLY A 249 -0.10 31.19 6.44
C GLY A 249 0.30 32.31 7.40
N LYS A 250 0.02 32.15 8.70
CA LYS A 250 0.40 33.10 9.75
C LYS A 250 1.73 32.76 10.45
N THR A 251 2.37 31.67 10.02
CA THR A 251 3.63 31.17 10.59
C THR A 251 4.83 31.57 9.71
N ASP A 252 6.02 31.43 10.25
CA ASP A 252 7.31 31.53 9.53
C ASP A 252 7.79 30.18 8.98
N TRP A 253 6.94 29.15 8.99
CA TRP A 253 7.25 27.81 8.50
C TRP A 253 7.14 27.75 6.98
N GLN A 254 8.00 26.98 6.34
CA GLN A 254 7.79 26.56 4.96
C GLN A 254 6.70 25.49 4.92
N VAL A 255 5.69 25.69 4.09
CA VAL A 255 4.56 24.74 3.96
C VAL A 255 4.45 24.27 2.52
N ILE A 256 4.53 22.97 2.31
CA ILE A 256 4.38 22.34 1.00
C ILE A 256 3.13 21.44 1.03
N ILE A 257 2.19 21.70 0.15
CA ILE A 257 0.90 20.97 0.07
C ILE A 257 0.81 20.25 -1.27
N SER A 258 0.59 18.93 -1.24
CA SER A 258 0.23 18.14 -2.42
C SER A 258 -1.24 17.73 -2.34
N MET A 259 -2.05 18.24 -3.28
CA MET A 259 -3.51 18.06 -3.25
C MET A 259 -4.02 16.88 -4.07
N GLY A 260 -3.17 16.23 -4.88
CA GLY A 260 -3.60 15.19 -5.81
C GLY A 260 -4.28 15.75 -7.07
N THR A 261 -4.97 14.89 -7.79
CA THR A 261 -5.69 15.26 -9.03
C THR A 261 -6.83 16.24 -8.75
N ASN A 262 -6.91 17.32 -9.52
CA ASN A 262 -7.82 18.47 -9.38
C ASN A 262 -7.52 19.37 -8.17
N PRO A 263 -6.35 19.98 -8.12
CA PRO A 263 -6.04 20.95 -7.08
C PRO A 263 -7.04 22.13 -7.17
N GLU A 264 -7.49 22.59 -6.00
CA GLU A 264 -8.21 23.85 -5.94
C GLU A 264 -7.26 24.98 -6.30
N HIS A 265 -7.71 25.91 -7.16
CA HIS A 265 -6.94 27.11 -7.42
C HIS A 265 -7.13 28.10 -6.26
N PHE A 266 -6.03 28.57 -5.69
CA PHE A 266 -6.01 29.57 -4.64
C PHE A 266 -5.41 30.85 -5.21
N ASP A 267 -6.21 31.92 -5.31
CA ASP A 267 -5.80 33.18 -5.92
C ASP A 267 -4.77 33.96 -5.07
N ASP A 268 -4.85 33.83 -3.73
CA ASP A 268 -4.02 34.57 -2.77
C ASP A 268 -3.38 33.63 -1.74
N LEU A 269 -2.32 32.90 -2.13
CA LEU A 269 -1.57 32.09 -1.20
C LEU A 269 -0.62 32.93 -0.37
N PRO A 270 -0.53 32.71 0.97
CA PRO A 270 0.54 33.26 1.78
C PRO A 270 1.91 32.89 1.24
N GLY A 271 2.89 33.81 1.31
CA GLY A 271 4.21 33.66 0.69
C GLY A 271 5.07 32.51 1.20
N ASN A 272 4.67 31.90 2.32
CA ASN A 272 5.33 30.74 2.93
C ASN A 272 4.68 29.41 2.56
N ILE A 273 3.61 29.40 1.73
CA ILE A 273 2.85 28.20 1.33
C ILE A 273 2.97 27.96 -0.15
N GLU A 274 3.35 26.75 -0.50
CA GLU A 274 3.42 26.26 -1.87
C GLU A 274 2.40 25.13 -2.05
N VAL A 275 1.52 25.22 -3.06
CA VAL A 275 0.48 24.22 -3.36
C VAL A 275 0.73 23.62 -4.72
N TYR A 276 0.76 22.29 -4.78
CA TYR A 276 1.02 21.52 -5.99
C TYR A 276 -0.05 20.45 -6.20
N GLU A 277 -0.30 20.10 -7.44
CA GLU A 277 -1.06 18.89 -7.79
C GLU A 277 -0.30 17.64 -7.34
N SER A 278 0.98 17.57 -7.67
CA SER A 278 1.85 16.45 -7.31
C SER A 278 3.29 16.94 -7.07
N VAL A 279 3.98 16.30 -6.16
CA VAL A 279 5.40 16.57 -5.84
C VAL A 279 6.19 15.26 -5.83
N ASP A 280 7.52 15.36 -5.96
CA ASP A 280 8.37 14.24 -5.55
C ASP A 280 8.36 14.13 -4.02
N GLN A 281 7.50 13.25 -3.50
CA GLN A 281 7.27 13.10 -2.06
C GLN A 281 8.55 12.76 -1.29
N MET A 282 9.46 11.97 -1.88
CA MET A 282 10.75 11.66 -1.25
C MET A 282 11.61 12.91 -1.06
N ALA A 283 11.64 13.77 -2.10
CA ALA A 283 12.40 15.02 -2.04
C ALA A 283 11.84 15.99 -0.99
N VAL A 284 10.51 16.10 -0.90
CA VAL A 284 9.87 16.95 0.11
C VAL A 284 10.07 16.38 1.52
N LEU A 285 9.86 15.08 1.71
CA LEU A 285 10.05 14.43 3.03
C LEU A 285 11.50 14.49 3.52
N SER A 286 12.47 14.55 2.62
CA SER A 286 13.88 14.67 3.00
C SER A 286 14.22 15.98 3.74
N ILE A 287 13.36 17.00 3.64
CA ILE A 287 13.51 18.29 4.32
C ILE A 287 12.40 18.61 5.33
N ALA A 288 11.32 17.81 5.33
CA ALA A 288 10.14 18.04 6.18
C ALA A 288 10.43 17.68 7.65
N ASP A 289 10.04 18.54 8.58
CA ASP A 289 10.11 18.29 10.03
C ASP A 289 8.81 17.65 10.55
N ALA A 290 7.67 17.94 9.91
CA ALA A 290 6.38 17.32 10.21
C ALA A 290 5.60 17.02 8.92
N PHE A 291 4.80 15.97 8.96
CA PHE A 291 3.98 15.54 7.81
C PHE A 291 2.54 15.25 8.25
N ILE A 292 1.58 16.01 7.73
CA ILE A 292 0.15 15.67 7.88
C ILE A 292 -0.23 14.69 6.76
N THR A 293 -0.61 13.48 7.15
CA THR A 293 -0.88 12.38 6.23
C THR A 293 -2.20 11.68 6.51
N HIS A 294 -2.83 11.15 5.44
CA HIS A 294 -3.97 10.23 5.54
C HIS A 294 -3.58 8.84 6.06
N CYS A 295 -2.32 8.61 6.39
CA CYS A 295 -1.80 7.34 6.91
C CYS A 295 -1.89 6.15 5.94
N GLY A 296 -1.87 6.38 4.61
CA GLY A 296 -1.61 5.29 3.68
C GLY A 296 -0.25 4.67 3.97
N MET A 297 -0.14 3.33 3.90
CA MET A 297 1.07 2.60 4.32
C MET A 297 2.35 3.16 3.72
N ASN A 298 2.35 3.45 2.41
CA ASN A 298 3.52 3.99 1.73
C ASN A 298 3.89 5.38 2.25
N SER A 299 2.92 6.31 2.29
CA SER A 299 3.17 7.68 2.74
C SER A 299 3.65 7.75 4.19
N ALA A 300 3.05 6.96 5.08
CA ALA A 300 3.49 6.90 6.47
C ALA A 300 4.90 6.30 6.60
N SER A 301 5.18 5.21 5.88
CA SER A 301 6.50 4.58 5.86
C SER A 301 7.57 5.49 5.26
N GLU A 302 7.26 6.23 4.19
CA GLU A 302 8.14 7.21 3.58
C GLU A 302 8.46 8.36 4.56
N GLY A 303 7.43 8.94 5.20
CA GLY A 303 7.63 9.98 6.23
C GLY A 303 8.51 9.49 7.37
N LEU A 304 8.23 8.32 7.91
CA LEU A 304 9.00 7.73 9.01
C LEU A 304 10.42 7.34 8.58
N TYR A 305 10.63 6.90 7.33
CA TYR A 305 11.96 6.61 6.80
C TYR A 305 12.86 7.87 6.78
N PHE A 306 12.29 9.03 6.46
CA PHE A 306 12.97 10.32 6.51
C PHE A 306 12.95 10.96 7.91
N GLN A 307 12.56 10.21 8.95
CA GLN A 307 12.56 10.65 10.35
C GLN A 307 11.61 11.82 10.64
N THR A 308 10.56 11.94 9.83
CA THR A 308 9.55 12.99 9.95
C THR A 308 8.49 12.56 10.96
N ALA A 309 8.17 13.42 11.93
CA ALA A 309 7.06 13.20 12.86
C ALA A 309 5.72 13.38 12.15
N LEU A 310 4.74 12.49 12.42
CA LEU A 310 3.49 12.44 11.68
C LEU A 310 2.31 13.06 12.44
N VAL A 311 1.49 13.83 11.73
CA VAL A 311 0.12 14.19 12.14
C VAL A 311 -0.84 13.31 11.34
N LEU A 312 -1.61 12.50 12.04
CA LEU A 312 -2.32 11.34 11.50
C LEU A 312 -3.80 11.68 11.28
N PHE A 313 -4.26 11.57 10.03
CA PHE A 313 -5.66 11.83 9.66
C PHE A 313 -6.23 10.71 8.78
N PRO A 314 -6.39 9.48 9.31
CA PRO A 314 -6.86 8.31 8.56
C PRO A 314 -8.30 8.45 8.10
N GLN A 315 -8.62 7.89 6.92
CA GLN A 315 -9.93 7.94 6.27
C GLN A 315 -10.51 6.55 5.99
N THR A 316 -9.70 5.49 6.05
CA THR A 316 -10.11 4.11 5.80
C THR A 316 -9.65 3.19 6.93
N PRO A 317 -10.24 1.98 7.06
CA PRO A 317 -9.82 1.02 8.09
C PRO A 317 -8.34 0.60 8.00
N GLU A 318 -7.77 0.53 6.80
CA GLU A 318 -6.35 0.23 6.60
C GLU A 318 -5.48 1.38 7.11
N GLN A 319 -5.83 2.62 6.75
CA GLN A 319 -5.14 3.82 7.22
C GLN A 319 -5.25 3.98 8.74
N GLU A 320 -6.38 3.57 9.32
CA GLU A 320 -6.61 3.52 10.75
C GLU A 320 -5.63 2.57 11.46
N ALA A 321 -5.35 1.41 10.86
CA ALA A 321 -4.36 0.46 11.39
C ALA A 321 -2.95 1.06 11.41
N VAL A 322 -2.55 1.75 10.34
CA VAL A 322 -1.25 2.43 10.24
C VAL A 322 -1.15 3.58 11.23
N ALA A 323 -2.21 4.40 11.35
CA ALA A 323 -2.27 5.50 12.30
C ALA A 323 -2.13 4.99 13.74
N LYS A 324 -2.91 3.98 14.11
CA LYS A 324 -2.86 3.35 15.43
C LYS A 324 -1.46 2.84 15.76
N ARG A 325 -0.81 2.15 14.81
CA ARG A 325 0.55 1.66 15.02
C ARG A 325 1.56 2.78 15.19
N THR A 326 1.43 3.85 14.41
CA THR A 326 2.30 5.03 14.51
C THR A 326 2.16 5.71 15.88
N GLU A 327 0.92 5.84 16.39
CA GLU A 327 0.66 6.36 17.75
C GLU A 327 1.23 5.46 18.84
N GLU A 328 1.06 4.13 18.75
CA GLU A 328 1.61 3.17 19.72
C GLU A 328 3.14 3.27 19.82
N LEU A 329 3.82 3.58 18.72
CA LEU A 329 5.26 3.77 18.68
C LEU A 329 5.69 5.19 19.10
N GLY A 330 4.74 6.10 19.26
CA GLY A 330 4.99 7.50 19.63
C GLY A 330 5.54 8.36 18.50
N ALA A 331 5.47 7.90 17.23
CA ALA A 331 6.03 8.59 16.08
C ALA A 331 5.05 9.58 15.41
N GLY A 332 3.88 9.78 16.00
CA GLY A 332 2.87 10.72 15.51
C GLY A 332 1.72 10.89 16.48
N ILE A 333 0.85 11.85 16.17
CA ILE A 333 -0.34 12.20 16.93
C ILE A 333 -1.56 12.32 15.99
N ARG A 334 -2.73 11.93 16.45
CA ARG A 334 -3.97 12.10 15.69
C ARG A 334 -4.42 13.54 15.62
N LEU A 335 -4.83 13.95 14.42
CA LEU A 335 -5.57 15.18 14.22
C LEU A 335 -7.00 14.98 14.78
N GLN A 336 -7.37 15.79 15.76
CA GLN A 336 -8.66 15.67 16.46
C GLN A 336 -9.82 16.18 15.62
N SER A 337 -9.60 17.27 14.88
CA SER A 337 -10.55 17.81 13.90
C SER A 337 -9.79 18.60 12.82
N ILE A 338 -10.48 18.94 11.73
CA ILE A 338 -9.90 19.74 10.64
C ILE A 338 -9.90 21.25 10.94
N SER A 339 -10.19 21.68 12.18
CA SER A 339 -10.19 23.10 12.56
C SER A 339 -8.77 23.68 12.52
N GLU A 340 -8.64 24.97 12.20
CA GLU A 340 -7.35 25.69 12.24
C GLU A 340 -6.64 25.50 13.60
N LYS A 341 -7.40 25.54 14.69
CA LYS A 341 -6.90 25.36 16.06
C LYS A 341 -6.27 23.97 16.24
N ASP A 342 -6.96 22.91 15.82
CA ASP A 342 -6.50 21.54 16.03
C ASP A 342 -5.34 21.20 15.09
N VAL A 343 -5.32 21.73 13.86
CA VAL A 343 -4.19 21.61 12.94
C VAL A 343 -2.94 22.25 13.56
N MET A 344 -3.04 23.49 14.06
CA MET A 344 -1.92 24.17 14.73
C MET A 344 -1.46 23.42 15.99
N ALA A 345 -2.40 22.97 16.82
CA ALA A 345 -2.08 22.26 18.06
C ALA A 345 -1.32 20.95 17.78
N ALA A 346 -1.78 20.18 16.79
CA ALA A 346 -1.14 18.91 16.42
C ALA A 346 0.28 19.14 15.85
N LEU A 347 0.43 20.10 14.93
CA LEU A 347 1.73 20.42 14.35
C LEU A 347 2.72 20.96 15.41
N THR A 348 2.27 21.89 16.25
CA THR A 348 3.09 22.41 17.34
C THR A 348 3.55 21.29 18.28
N ALA A 349 2.64 20.38 18.63
CA ALA A 349 2.97 19.24 19.48
C ALA A 349 4.08 18.35 18.90
N VAL A 350 4.02 18.01 17.60
CA VAL A 350 5.01 17.11 16.99
C VAL A 350 6.35 17.85 16.67
N LEU A 351 6.31 19.18 16.48
CA LEU A 351 7.49 19.98 16.19
C LEU A 351 8.26 20.40 17.45
N ASP A 352 7.55 20.65 18.56
CA ASP A 352 8.17 21.17 19.80
C ASP A 352 8.57 20.06 20.78
N ASP A 353 7.93 18.88 20.73
CA ASP A 353 8.26 17.75 21.59
C ASP A 353 9.16 16.75 20.85
N PRO A 354 10.46 16.66 21.20
CA PRO A 354 11.42 15.82 20.50
C PRO A 354 11.10 14.33 20.53
N LYS A 355 10.24 13.87 21.45
CA LYS A 355 9.88 12.45 21.57
C LYS A 355 9.29 11.88 20.28
N TYR A 356 8.53 12.69 19.50
CA TYR A 356 7.92 12.22 18.25
C TYR A 356 8.98 11.98 17.18
N ARG A 357 9.93 12.89 17.04
CA ARG A 357 11.05 12.73 16.12
C ARG A 357 11.97 11.58 16.55
N GLU A 358 12.28 11.46 17.82
CA GLU A 358 13.08 10.33 18.35
C GLU A 358 12.40 8.99 18.06
N ALA A 359 11.08 8.92 18.17
CA ALA A 359 10.33 7.72 17.81
C ALA A 359 10.35 7.45 16.30
N ALA A 360 10.20 8.49 15.46
CA ALA A 360 10.35 8.38 14.02
C ALA A 360 11.76 7.91 13.61
N ILE A 361 12.81 8.35 14.30
CA ILE A 361 14.19 7.88 14.11
C ILE A 361 14.26 6.36 14.40
N ARG A 362 13.71 5.89 15.52
CA ARG A 362 13.71 4.44 15.83
C ARG A 362 13.02 3.60 14.76
N VAL A 363 11.90 4.09 14.22
CA VAL A 363 11.23 3.43 13.09
C VAL A 363 12.09 3.46 11.83
N SER A 364 12.66 4.63 11.50
CA SER A 364 13.59 4.79 10.37
C SER A 364 14.75 3.81 10.43
N ASP A 365 15.39 3.70 11.60
CA ASP A 365 16.53 2.80 11.81
C ASP A 365 16.10 1.33 11.59
N SER A 366 14.90 0.97 12.05
CA SER A 366 14.36 -0.38 11.83
C SER A 366 14.11 -0.67 10.34
N PHE A 367 13.67 0.32 9.57
CA PHE A 367 13.48 0.21 8.13
C PHE A 367 14.81 0.05 7.39
N LYS A 368 15.80 0.87 7.75
CA LYS A 368 17.15 0.84 7.17
C LYS A 368 17.95 -0.42 7.50
N ALA A 369 17.60 -1.08 8.61
CA ALA A 369 18.21 -2.35 9.02
C ALA A 369 17.65 -3.58 8.27
N CYS A 370 16.57 -3.43 7.48
CA CYS A 370 16.03 -4.51 6.67
C CYS A 370 16.93 -4.79 5.46
N GLY A 371 16.91 -6.03 4.97
CA GLY A 371 17.72 -6.45 3.81
C GLY A 371 17.24 -5.93 2.45
N GLY A 372 16.11 -5.23 2.41
CA GLY A 372 15.59 -4.55 1.23
C GLY A 372 15.27 -5.49 0.06
N PHE A 373 15.35 -4.95 -1.15
CA PHE A 373 15.06 -5.72 -2.36
C PHE A 373 16.07 -6.86 -2.59
N ALA A 374 17.31 -6.72 -2.14
CA ALA A 374 18.30 -7.76 -2.26
C ALA A 374 17.91 -9.04 -1.50
N GLU A 375 17.40 -8.89 -0.27
CA GLU A 375 16.85 -10.00 0.51
C GLU A 375 15.63 -10.63 -0.18
N ALA A 376 14.70 -9.78 -0.68
CA ALA A 376 13.52 -10.25 -1.39
C ALA A 376 13.86 -11.07 -2.65
N VAL A 377 14.87 -10.67 -3.44
CA VAL A 377 15.33 -11.43 -4.60
C VAL A 377 15.88 -12.78 -4.17
N SER A 378 16.79 -12.82 -3.19
CA SER A 378 17.36 -14.08 -2.68
C SER A 378 16.29 -15.02 -2.13
N PHE A 379 15.26 -14.45 -1.48
CA PHE A 379 14.14 -15.25 -1.02
C PHE A 379 13.33 -15.85 -2.19
N LEU A 380 13.01 -15.06 -3.22
CA LEU A 380 12.31 -15.54 -4.41
C LEU A 380 13.11 -16.64 -5.14
N GLU A 381 14.42 -16.48 -5.27
CA GLU A 381 15.31 -17.49 -5.83
C GLU A 381 15.23 -18.80 -5.03
N SER A 382 15.26 -18.70 -3.69
CA SER A 382 15.18 -19.89 -2.82
C SER A 382 13.82 -20.61 -2.89
N VAL A 383 12.74 -19.88 -3.18
CA VAL A 383 11.40 -20.48 -3.35
C VAL A 383 11.32 -21.19 -4.70
N ALA A 384 11.88 -20.61 -5.77
CA ALA A 384 11.88 -21.21 -7.10
C ALA A 384 12.78 -22.47 -7.19
N GLU A 385 13.89 -22.53 -6.43
CA GLU A 385 14.80 -23.68 -6.42
C GLU A 385 14.27 -24.92 -5.68
N LYS A 386 13.30 -24.76 -4.79
CA LYS A 386 12.74 -25.85 -3.98
C LYS A 386 11.68 -26.69 -4.70
N HIS A 387 11.29 -26.28 -5.89
CA HIS A 387 10.26 -26.91 -6.71
C HIS A 387 10.77 -27.30 -8.10
#